data_97bbfe43d0e4ddc9847e9de9e128aac0
#
_entry.id   97bbfe43d0e4ddc9847e9de9e128aac0
#
_cell.length_a   1.000
_cell.length_b   1.000
_cell.length_c   1.000
_cell.angle_alpha   90.00
_cell.angle_beta   90.00
_cell.angle_gamma   90.00
#
_symmetry.space_group_name_H-M   'P 1'
#
loop_
_entity.id
_entity.type
_entity.pdbx_description
1 polymer ?
#
loop_
_entity_poly.entity_id
_entity_poly.type
_entity_poly.pdbx_seq_one_letter_code
_entity_poly.pdbx_strand_id
1 'polypeptide(L)'
;MNSTSSIITIGRQYGSGGRQIGQEVAKYFGIKCYDKELLEHAANESGICKELFENHDEKPTNSFLYSLVMDTYSFGYSSSGFTDMPMNHKVFLAQFDAIKKLASEGPCVMVGRCADYALAEYKDCFSVFVHADTDWRINRLSQKHNKTAKEAKDMINKTDKSRSSYYNYYTNKKWGAASSYNLCVDSSKLGIDGAAKAIIQAIEIFDSVKNK
;
A
#
# COMPACT_ATOMS: atom_id res chain seq x y z
N MET A 1 7.74 20.70 15.69
CA MET A 1 7.53 19.53 14.82
C MET A 1 6.23 19.77 14.07
N ASN A 2 6.24 19.63 12.76
CA ASN A 2 4.99 19.70 11.99
C ASN A 2 4.20 18.42 12.31
N SER A 3 2.93 18.60 12.70
CA SER A 3 2.03 17.48 13.02
C SER A 3 0.99 17.33 11.92
N THR A 4 0.55 16.11 11.68
CA THR A 4 -0.60 15.79 10.83
C THR A 4 -1.58 14.94 11.62
N SER A 5 -2.87 15.04 11.32
CA SER A 5 -3.90 14.13 11.79
C SER A 5 -4.29 13.11 10.73
N SER A 6 -3.64 13.16 9.56
CA SER A 6 -4.00 12.33 8.42
C SER A 6 -3.30 10.96 8.45
N ILE A 7 -4.01 9.96 7.93
CA ILE A 7 -3.47 8.66 7.57
C ILE A 7 -3.07 8.72 6.10
N ILE A 8 -1.82 8.38 5.79
CA ILE A 8 -1.26 8.52 4.45
C ILE A 8 -1.03 7.13 3.87
N THR A 9 -1.66 6.81 2.74
CA THR A 9 -1.43 5.54 2.05
C THR A 9 -0.60 5.74 0.79
N ILE A 10 0.37 4.87 0.54
CA ILE A 10 1.30 5.00 -0.60
C ILE A 10 1.26 3.75 -1.48
N GLY A 11 0.50 3.83 -2.59
CA GLY A 11 0.64 2.94 -3.73
C GLY A 11 1.93 3.27 -4.50
N ARG A 12 2.57 2.28 -5.14
CA ARG A 12 3.88 2.52 -5.76
C ARG A 12 4.25 1.51 -6.83
N GLN A 13 4.86 1.96 -7.90
CA GLN A 13 5.57 1.11 -8.84
C GLN A 13 6.88 0.57 -8.22
N TYR A 14 7.31 -0.61 -8.65
CA TYR A 14 8.59 -1.18 -8.21
C TYR A 14 9.75 -0.35 -8.75
N GLY A 15 10.69 -0.01 -7.89
CA GLY A 15 11.83 0.84 -8.24
C GLY A 15 11.55 2.35 -8.21
N SER A 16 10.30 2.82 -8.07
CA SER A 16 9.97 4.25 -7.98
C SER A 16 10.45 4.94 -6.69
N GLY A 17 10.91 4.21 -5.70
CA GLY A 17 11.33 4.79 -4.42
C GLY A 17 10.20 5.06 -3.43
N GLY A 18 8.95 4.66 -3.74
CA GLY A 18 7.77 4.97 -2.92
C GLY A 18 7.89 4.56 -1.45
N ARG A 19 8.62 3.45 -1.13
CA ARG A 19 8.92 3.09 0.27
C ARG A 19 9.78 4.15 0.96
N GLN A 20 10.87 4.54 0.32
CA GLN A 20 11.79 5.56 0.87
C GLN A 20 11.09 6.90 1.03
N ILE A 21 10.29 7.29 0.02
CA ILE A 21 9.46 8.50 0.08
C ILE A 21 8.49 8.45 1.27
N GLY A 22 7.82 7.31 1.50
CA GLY A 22 6.95 7.12 2.65
C GLY A 22 7.66 7.26 3.99
N GLN A 23 8.88 6.76 4.10
CA GLN A 23 9.72 6.92 5.30
C GLN A 23 10.10 8.38 5.54
N GLU A 24 10.45 9.14 4.48
CA GLU A 24 10.77 10.57 4.60
C GLU A 24 9.54 11.40 4.99
N VAL A 25 8.37 11.11 4.43
CA VAL A 25 7.09 11.73 4.81
C VAL A 25 6.78 11.46 6.29
N ALA A 26 6.87 10.19 6.72
CA ALA A 26 6.62 9.81 8.09
C ALA A 26 7.58 10.49 9.08
N LYS A 27 8.86 10.56 8.72
CA LYS A 27 9.90 11.25 9.50
C LYS A 27 9.60 12.74 9.66
N TYR A 28 9.17 13.40 8.60
CA TYR A 28 8.82 14.83 8.63
C TYR A 28 7.70 15.13 9.64
N PHE A 29 6.65 14.33 9.65
CA PHE A 29 5.51 14.49 10.56
C PHE A 29 5.71 13.85 11.94
N GLY A 30 6.80 13.11 12.17
CA GLY A 30 7.05 12.40 13.42
C GLY A 30 6.08 11.23 13.66
N ILE A 31 5.56 10.61 12.61
CA ILE A 31 4.60 9.51 12.67
C ILE A 31 5.21 8.18 12.20
N LYS A 32 4.55 7.06 12.53
CA LYS A 32 5.02 5.72 12.12
C LYS A 32 4.85 5.48 10.62
N CYS A 33 5.76 4.71 10.03
CA CYS A 33 5.66 4.22 8.65
C CYS A 33 5.59 2.70 8.66
N TYR A 34 4.48 2.15 8.21
CA TYR A 34 4.22 0.72 8.13
C TYR A 34 4.39 0.20 6.70
N ASP A 35 5.29 -0.76 6.50
CA ASP A 35 5.47 -1.51 5.24
C ASP A 35 5.55 -3.01 5.56
N LYS A 36 6.74 -3.55 5.86
CA LYS A 36 6.85 -4.96 6.26
C LYS A 36 6.31 -5.21 7.66
N GLU A 37 6.41 -4.24 8.53
CA GLU A 37 5.88 -4.26 9.89
C GLU A 37 4.37 -4.52 9.93
N LEU A 38 3.64 -4.08 8.90
CA LEU A 38 2.21 -4.39 8.75
C LEU A 38 1.94 -5.89 8.64
N LEU A 39 2.83 -6.63 7.94
CA LEU A 39 2.72 -8.08 7.84
C LEU A 39 2.92 -8.77 9.18
N GLU A 40 3.84 -8.27 10.01
CA GLU A 40 4.10 -8.80 11.34
C GLU A 40 2.90 -8.58 12.27
N HIS A 41 2.29 -7.39 12.23
CA HIS A 41 1.06 -7.11 12.97
C HIS A 41 -0.07 -8.03 12.54
N ALA A 42 -0.31 -8.16 11.24
CA ALA A 42 -1.35 -9.04 10.70
C ALA A 42 -1.12 -10.52 11.06
N ALA A 43 0.14 -11.00 11.03
CA ALA A 43 0.49 -12.36 11.43
C ALA A 43 0.21 -12.61 12.91
N ASN A 44 0.66 -11.71 13.78
CA ASN A 44 0.49 -11.84 15.23
C ASN A 44 -0.99 -11.85 15.64
N GLU A 45 -1.83 -11.08 14.98
CA GLU A 45 -3.25 -10.96 15.31
C GLU A 45 -4.11 -12.09 14.74
N SER A 46 -3.80 -12.55 13.54
CA SER A 46 -4.57 -13.61 12.86
C SER A 46 -4.21 -15.02 13.27
N GLY A 47 -3.08 -15.22 13.96
CA GLY A 47 -2.54 -16.54 14.27
C GLY A 47 -1.98 -17.30 13.05
N ILE A 48 -1.89 -16.64 11.89
CA ILE A 48 -1.28 -17.20 10.66
C ILE A 48 0.23 -16.96 10.73
N CYS A 49 1.05 -17.98 10.46
CA CYS A 49 2.50 -17.81 10.57
C CYS A 49 3.06 -16.80 9.56
N LYS A 50 4.12 -16.09 9.96
CA LYS A 50 4.73 -15.00 9.19
C LYS A 50 5.19 -15.42 7.80
N GLU A 51 5.73 -16.63 7.65
CA GLU A 51 6.19 -17.18 6.37
C GLU A 51 5.05 -17.31 5.35
N LEU A 52 3.83 -17.62 5.81
CA LEU A 52 2.66 -17.65 4.93
C LEU A 52 2.27 -16.26 4.45
N PHE A 53 2.38 -15.24 5.30
CA PHE A 53 2.16 -13.85 4.87
C PHE A 53 3.17 -13.43 3.82
N GLU A 54 4.46 -13.70 4.03
CA GLU A 54 5.51 -13.34 3.06
C GLU A 54 5.33 -14.07 1.72
N ASN A 55 4.90 -15.33 1.75
CA ASN A 55 4.68 -16.13 0.55
C ASN A 55 3.42 -15.73 -0.22
N HIS A 56 2.41 -15.13 0.43
CA HIS A 56 1.12 -14.75 -0.17
C HIS A 56 0.94 -13.23 -0.27
N ASP A 57 1.92 -12.42 0.15
CA ASP A 57 1.85 -10.97 0.09
C ASP A 57 1.70 -10.44 -1.34
N GLU A 58 0.74 -9.56 -1.55
CA GLU A 58 0.40 -8.96 -2.85
C GLU A 58 0.20 -10.00 -3.99
N LYS A 59 -0.33 -11.19 -3.69
CA LYS A 59 -0.70 -12.21 -4.69
C LYS A 59 -2.22 -12.34 -4.83
N PRO A 60 -2.77 -12.22 -6.06
CA PRO A 60 -4.19 -12.36 -6.30
C PRO A 60 -4.65 -13.83 -6.20
N THR A 61 -5.93 -14.04 -5.90
CA THR A 61 -6.61 -15.34 -5.97
C THR A 61 -7.53 -15.45 -7.20
N ASN A 62 -8.05 -16.65 -7.50
CA ASN A 62 -9.01 -16.85 -8.59
C ASN A 62 -10.37 -16.19 -8.29
N SER A 63 -10.98 -15.55 -9.29
CA SER A 63 -12.02 -14.54 -9.16
C SER A 63 -13.39 -14.97 -8.58
N PHE A 64 -13.74 -16.25 -8.56
CA PHE A 64 -15.06 -16.70 -8.12
C PHE A 64 -15.32 -16.53 -6.60
N LEU A 65 -14.29 -16.59 -5.78
CA LEU A 65 -14.41 -16.53 -4.31
C LEU A 65 -14.49 -15.09 -3.75
N TYR A 66 -14.17 -14.09 -4.57
CA TYR A 66 -14.16 -12.69 -4.13
C TYR A 66 -15.56 -12.15 -3.81
N SER A 67 -16.57 -12.43 -4.66
CA SER A 67 -17.94 -11.99 -4.43
C SER A 67 -18.51 -12.57 -3.15
N LEU A 68 -18.15 -13.83 -2.83
CA LEU A 68 -18.62 -14.52 -1.63
C LEU A 68 -18.04 -13.90 -0.34
N VAL A 69 -16.80 -13.42 -0.40
CA VAL A 69 -16.10 -12.83 0.76
C VAL A 69 -16.61 -11.43 1.07
N MET A 70 -16.87 -10.60 0.04
CA MET A 70 -17.41 -9.25 0.23
C MET A 70 -18.84 -9.26 0.77
N ASP A 71 -19.68 -10.20 0.35
CA ASP A 71 -21.02 -10.40 0.92
C ASP A 71 -20.94 -10.82 2.40
N THR A 72 -19.93 -11.62 2.78
CA THR A 72 -19.76 -12.07 4.18
C THR A 72 -19.27 -10.93 5.08
N TYR A 73 -18.47 -9.99 4.57
CA TYR A 73 -18.05 -8.79 5.33
C TYR A 73 -19.20 -7.83 5.62
N SER A 74 -20.20 -7.78 4.73
CA SER A 74 -21.41 -6.95 4.92
C SER A 74 -22.36 -7.50 5.97
N PHE A 75 -22.27 -8.80 6.33
CA PHE A 75 -23.19 -9.49 7.24
C PHE A 75 -22.62 -9.87 8.62
N GLY A 76 -21.42 -9.47 8.97
CA GLY A 76 -20.82 -9.77 10.29
C GLY A 76 -20.24 -11.19 10.38
N TYR A 77 -19.05 -11.28 10.95
CA TYR A 77 -18.24 -12.49 11.07
C TYR A 77 -18.98 -13.65 11.76
N SER A 78 -19.21 -14.72 11.01
CA SER A 78 -19.50 -16.03 11.58
C SER A 78 -18.24 -16.89 11.44
N SER A 79 -17.71 -17.37 12.57
CA SER A 79 -16.42 -18.08 12.70
C SER A 79 -16.31 -19.39 11.91
N SER A 80 -17.39 -19.93 11.38
CA SER A 80 -17.41 -21.21 10.63
C SER A 80 -16.97 -21.10 9.16
N GLY A 81 -17.03 -19.93 8.53
CA GLY A 81 -16.62 -19.72 7.13
C GLY A 81 -15.13 -19.51 6.92
N PHE A 82 -14.36 -19.26 7.98
CA PHE A 82 -12.92 -18.95 7.88
C PHE A 82 -12.05 -20.17 7.57
N THR A 83 -12.49 -21.38 7.93
CA THR A 83 -11.70 -22.63 7.77
C THR A 83 -11.55 -23.04 6.31
N ASP A 84 -12.56 -22.86 5.46
CA ASP A 84 -12.56 -23.31 4.05
C ASP A 84 -12.07 -22.24 3.04
N MET A 85 -11.67 -21.06 3.53
CA MET A 85 -11.24 -19.96 2.69
C MET A 85 -9.81 -20.15 2.17
N PRO A 86 -9.53 -19.83 0.88
CA PRO A 86 -8.17 -19.86 0.34
C PRO A 86 -7.20 -18.99 1.12
N MET A 87 -5.95 -19.46 1.28
CA MET A 87 -4.93 -18.78 2.10
C MET A 87 -4.71 -17.32 1.70
N ASN A 88 -4.68 -17.00 0.40
CA ASN A 88 -4.51 -15.61 -0.06
C ASN A 88 -5.63 -14.67 0.44
N HIS A 89 -6.86 -15.18 0.55
CA HIS A 89 -7.98 -14.41 1.11
C HIS A 89 -7.83 -14.21 2.62
N LYS A 90 -7.42 -15.26 3.34
CA LYS A 90 -7.16 -15.14 4.79
C LYS A 90 -6.09 -14.08 5.06
N VAL A 91 -5.01 -14.11 4.28
CA VAL A 91 -3.91 -13.13 4.35
C VAL A 91 -4.42 -11.72 4.04
N PHE A 92 -5.23 -11.56 2.99
CA PHE A 92 -5.82 -10.25 2.65
C PHE A 92 -6.70 -9.70 3.78
N LEU A 93 -7.60 -10.52 4.32
CA LEU A 93 -8.49 -10.10 5.40
C LEU A 93 -7.72 -9.73 6.68
N ALA A 94 -6.74 -10.54 7.06
CA ALA A 94 -5.89 -10.24 8.20
C ALA A 94 -5.08 -8.94 8.01
N GLN A 95 -4.60 -8.66 6.79
CA GLN A 95 -3.95 -7.39 6.47
C GLN A 95 -4.95 -6.21 6.53
N PHE A 96 -6.18 -6.42 6.05
CA PHE A 96 -7.24 -5.42 6.06
C PHE A 96 -7.61 -5.02 7.50
N ASP A 97 -7.77 -6.00 8.39
CA ASP A 97 -8.06 -5.77 9.80
C ASP A 97 -6.90 -5.07 10.51
N ALA A 98 -5.66 -5.52 10.27
CA ALA A 98 -4.47 -4.88 10.82
C ALA A 98 -4.32 -3.41 10.36
N ILE A 99 -4.63 -3.12 9.09
CA ILE A 99 -4.63 -1.75 8.55
C ILE A 99 -5.63 -0.87 9.32
N LYS A 100 -6.87 -1.33 9.49
CA LYS A 100 -7.91 -0.59 10.22
C LYS A 100 -7.54 -0.38 11.68
N LYS A 101 -6.98 -1.39 12.33
CA LYS A 101 -6.55 -1.30 13.72
C LYS A 101 -5.42 -0.27 13.88
N LEU A 102 -4.37 -0.38 13.08
CA LEU A 102 -3.26 0.59 13.11
C LEU A 102 -3.71 2.02 12.78
N ALA A 103 -4.68 2.16 11.87
CA ALA A 103 -5.28 3.45 11.55
C ALA A 103 -6.05 4.06 12.73
N SER A 104 -6.68 3.23 13.57
CA SER A 104 -7.39 3.69 14.78
C SER A 104 -6.45 4.14 15.90
N GLU A 105 -5.18 3.74 15.88
CA GLU A 105 -4.15 4.15 16.86
C GLU A 105 -3.65 5.59 16.61
N GLY A 106 -3.89 6.16 15.44
CA GLY A 106 -3.52 7.52 15.10
C GLY A 106 -2.87 7.71 13.72
N PRO A 107 -2.35 8.91 13.44
CA PRO A 107 -1.73 9.23 12.17
C PRO A 107 -0.55 8.33 11.83
N CYS A 108 -0.48 7.86 10.60
CA CYS A 108 0.60 6.99 10.15
C CYS A 108 0.74 7.01 8.62
N VAL A 109 1.86 6.48 8.12
CA VAL A 109 2.06 6.19 6.70
C VAL A 109 1.97 4.67 6.50
N MET A 110 1.18 4.23 5.54
CA MET A 110 1.03 2.81 5.16
C MET A 110 1.44 2.60 3.70
N VAL A 111 2.32 1.63 3.43
CA VAL A 111 2.88 1.40 2.11
C VAL A 111 2.32 0.13 1.48
N GLY A 112 1.44 0.30 0.47
CA GLY A 112 0.86 -0.80 -0.33
C GLY A 112 -0.31 -1.53 0.31
N ARG A 113 -0.49 -2.79 -0.06
CA ARG A 113 -1.48 -3.76 0.46
C ARG A 113 -2.92 -3.29 0.44
N CYS A 114 -3.26 -2.48 -0.58
CA CYS A 114 -4.61 -1.89 -0.72
C CYS A 114 -5.05 -1.08 0.51
N ALA A 115 -4.11 -0.45 1.24
CA ALA A 115 -4.43 0.35 2.42
C ALA A 115 -5.39 1.51 2.10
N ASP A 116 -5.27 2.11 0.91
CA ASP A 116 -6.20 3.13 0.40
C ASP A 116 -7.63 2.61 0.23
N TYR A 117 -7.79 1.31 -0.05
CA TYR A 117 -9.09 0.66 -0.13
C TYR A 117 -9.63 0.29 1.25
N ALA A 118 -8.78 -0.28 2.11
CA ALA A 118 -9.16 -0.63 3.48
C ALA A 118 -9.63 0.60 4.28
N LEU A 119 -9.10 1.79 3.95
CA LEU A 119 -9.38 3.06 4.61
C LEU A 119 -10.24 4.01 3.78
N ALA A 120 -10.95 3.51 2.75
CA ALA A 120 -11.74 4.33 1.85
C ALA A 120 -12.84 5.17 2.55
N GLU A 121 -13.36 4.69 3.68
CA GLU A 121 -14.38 5.37 4.49
C GLU A 121 -13.78 6.35 5.52
N TYR A 122 -12.44 6.35 5.69
CA TYR A 122 -11.77 7.24 6.63
C TYR A 122 -11.58 8.63 5.99
N LYS A 123 -12.29 9.63 6.51
CA LYS A 123 -12.22 11.03 6.02
C LYS A 123 -10.81 11.63 6.12
N ASP A 124 -10.01 11.11 7.04
CA ASP A 124 -8.63 11.54 7.30
C ASP A 124 -7.60 10.76 6.48
N CYS A 125 -8.03 9.89 5.57
CA CYS A 125 -7.13 9.12 4.72
C CYS A 125 -6.79 9.90 3.44
N PHE A 126 -5.48 10.10 3.20
CA PHE A 126 -4.94 10.71 1.98
C PHE A 126 -4.14 9.66 1.19
N SER A 127 -4.62 9.32 0.00
CA SER A 127 -4.04 8.27 -0.82
C SER A 127 -3.11 8.85 -1.89
N VAL A 128 -1.89 8.30 -1.97
CA VAL A 128 -0.84 8.72 -2.91
C VAL A 128 -0.41 7.54 -3.77
N PHE A 129 -0.10 7.79 -5.05
CA PHE A 129 0.58 6.84 -5.92
C PHE A 129 1.92 7.40 -6.40
N VAL A 130 3.00 6.65 -6.17
CA VAL A 130 4.35 7.02 -6.61
C VAL A 130 4.74 6.19 -7.83
N HIS A 131 4.97 6.86 -8.96
CA HIS A 131 5.45 6.25 -10.19
C HIS A 131 6.78 6.86 -10.63
N ALA A 132 7.41 6.29 -11.67
CA ALA A 132 8.62 6.83 -12.29
C ALA A 132 8.82 6.24 -13.69
N ASP A 133 9.61 6.92 -14.53
CA ASP A 133 10.02 6.43 -15.82
C ASP A 133 10.70 5.05 -15.73
N THR A 134 10.46 4.21 -16.72
CA THR A 134 10.97 2.83 -16.71
C THR A 134 12.49 2.78 -16.67
N ASP A 135 13.18 3.60 -17.47
CA ASP A 135 14.64 3.62 -17.52
C ASP A 135 15.25 4.12 -16.21
N TRP A 136 14.63 5.13 -15.58
CA TRP A 136 15.04 5.60 -14.27
C TRP A 136 14.93 4.47 -13.21
N ARG A 137 13.83 3.71 -13.22
CA ARG A 137 13.62 2.57 -12.31
C ARG A 137 14.62 1.44 -12.59
N ILE A 138 14.91 1.13 -13.85
CA ILE A 138 15.91 0.13 -14.25
C ILE A 138 17.27 0.52 -13.69
N ASN A 139 17.73 1.75 -13.94
CA ASN A 139 19.03 2.24 -13.47
C ASN A 139 19.13 2.17 -11.95
N ARG A 140 18.10 2.62 -11.23
CA ARG A 140 18.04 2.58 -9.77
C ARG A 140 18.13 1.16 -9.22
N LEU A 141 17.40 0.21 -9.80
CA LEU A 141 17.38 -1.19 -9.34
C LEU A 141 18.66 -1.94 -9.72
N SER A 142 19.23 -1.66 -10.89
CA SER A 142 20.52 -2.22 -11.31
C SER A 142 21.62 -1.86 -10.31
N GLN A 143 21.70 -0.61 -9.90
CA GLN A 143 22.66 -0.14 -8.91
C GLN A 143 22.40 -0.75 -7.52
N LYS A 144 21.12 -0.71 -7.07
CA LYS A 144 20.76 -1.17 -5.72
C LYS A 144 20.96 -2.67 -5.52
N HIS A 145 20.75 -3.49 -6.53
CA HIS A 145 20.79 -4.95 -6.43
C HIS A 145 21.95 -5.60 -7.18
N ASN A 146 22.86 -4.80 -7.75
CA ASN A 146 23.97 -5.26 -8.58
C ASN A 146 23.48 -6.20 -9.71
N LYS A 147 22.47 -5.75 -10.48
CA LYS A 147 21.81 -6.49 -11.54
C LYS A 147 22.03 -5.83 -12.90
N THR A 148 21.97 -6.62 -13.95
CA THR A 148 21.91 -6.10 -15.33
C THR A 148 20.62 -5.34 -15.59
N ALA A 149 20.62 -4.44 -16.56
CA ALA A 149 19.42 -3.70 -16.98
C ALA A 149 18.27 -4.64 -17.38
N LYS A 150 18.57 -5.77 -18.02
CA LYS A 150 17.59 -6.79 -18.40
C LYS A 150 16.94 -7.41 -17.15
N GLU A 151 17.75 -7.89 -16.21
CA GLU A 151 17.25 -8.47 -14.95
C GLU A 151 16.41 -7.46 -14.17
N ALA A 152 16.86 -6.20 -14.07
CA ALA A 152 16.11 -5.14 -13.38
C ALA A 152 14.75 -4.88 -14.07
N LYS A 153 14.70 -4.86 -15.40
CA LYS A 153 13.46 -4.75 -16.17
C LYS A 153 12.51 -5.92 -15.92
N ASP A 154 13.03 -7.14 -15.89
CA ASP A 154 12.23 -8.34 -15.60
C ASP A 154 11.66 -8.31 -14.18
N MET A 155 12.45 -7.86 -13.20
CA MET A 155 11.98 -7.65 -11.83
C MET A 155 10.86 -6.61 -11.75
N ILE A 156 10.99 -5.48 -12.48
CA ILE A 156 9.97 -4.44 -12.56
C ILE A 156 8.67 -5.03 -13.11
N ASN A 157 8.73 -5.66 -14.28
CA ASN A 157 7.56 -6.21 -14.94
C ASN A 157 6.84 -7.25 -14.07
N LYS A 158 7.58 -8.17 -13.46
CA LYS A 158 7.04 -9.21 -12.58
C LYS A 158 6.35 -8.61 -11.35
N THR A 159 7.03 -7.66 -10.68
CA THR A 159 6.52 -7.08 -9.43
C THR A 159 5.33 -6.16 -9.69
N ASP A 160 5.40 -5.29 -10.70
CA ASP A 160 4.30 -4.39 -11.05
C ASP A 160 3.07 -5.16 -11.55
N LYS A 161 3.27 -6.26 -12.31
CA LYS A 161 2.18 -7.16 -12.70
C LYS A 161 1.51 -7.79 -11.49
N SER A 162 2.28 -8.29 -10.52
CA SER A 162 1.73 -8.88 -9.29
C SER A 162 0.91 -7.84 -8.52
N ARG A 163 1.47 -6.64 -8.28
CA ARG A 163 0.80 -5.56 -7.55
C ARG A 163 -0.46 -5.07 -8.24
N SER A 164 -0.40 -4.85 -9.57
CA SER A 164 -1.58 -4.41 -10.31
C SER A 164 -2.68 -5.46 -10.31
N SER A 165 -2.32 -6.75 -10.48
CA SER A 165 -3.30 -7.83 -10.42
C SER A 165 -3.94 -7.94 -9.03
N TYR A 166 -3.12 -7.84 -7.96
CA TYR A 166 -3.61 -7.85 -6.57
C TYR A 166 -4.54 -6.67 -6.30
N TYR A 167 -4.12 -5.45 -6.61
CA TYR A 167 -4.90 -4.25 -6.37
C TYR A 167 -6.21 -4.24 -7.15
N ASN A 168 -6.15 -4.49 -8.46
CA ASN A 168 -7.34 -4.49 -9.32
C ASN A 168 -8.35 -5.55 -8.89
N TYR A 169 -7.85 -6.71 -8.42
CA TYR A 169 -8.69 -7.80 -7.96
C TYR A 169 -9.45 -7.46 -6.68
N TYR A 170 -8.74 -6.90 -5.66
CA TYR A 170 -9.34 -6.66 -4.35
C TYR A 170 -10.08 -5.32 -4.22
N THR A 171 -9.85 -4.36 -5.11
CA THR A 171 -10.39 -3.00 -4.95
C THR A 171 -11.41 -2.59 -5.99
N ASN A 172 -11.57 -3.34 -7.08
CA ASN A 172 -12.33 -2.93 -8.27
C ASN A 172 -11.88 -1.58 -8.86
N LYS A 173 -10.68 -1.09 -8.48
CA LYS A 173 -10.04 0.12 -9.01
C LYS A 173 -8.90 -0.27 -9.94
N LYS A 174 -8.40 0.68 -10.71
CA LYS A 174 -7.25 0.47 -11.60
C LYS A 174 -5.96 0.95 -10.92
N TRP A 175 -5.03 0.04 -10.69
CA TRP A 175 -3.74 0.36 -10.10
C TRP A 175 -2.97 1.38 -10.93
N GLY A 176 -2.47 2.45 -10.29
CA GLY A 176 -1.73 3.54 -10.91
C GLY A 176 -2.56 4.50 -11.76
N ALA A 177 -3.88 4.33 -11.86
CA ALA A 177 -4.72 5.32 -12.50
C ALA A 177 -4.92 6.54 -11.60
N ALA A 178 -4.75 7.75 -12.14
CA ALA A 178 -4.86 8.99 -11.37
C ALA A 178 -6.20 9.12 -10.63
N SER A 179 -7.29 8.62 -11.19
CA SER A 179 -8.63 8.62 -10.57
C SER A 179 -8.77 7.69 -9.36
N SER A 180 -7.79 6.80 -9.12
CA SER A 180 -7.81 5.88 -7.97
C SER A 180 -7.17 6.47 -6.72
N TYR A 181 -6.49 7.62 -6.81
CA TYR A 181 -5.70 8.23 -5.73
C TYR A 181 -5.97 9.73 -5.63
N ASN A 182 -5.72 10.31 -4.45
CA ASN A 182 -5.81 11.76 -4.25
C ASN A 182 -4.64 12.50 -4.91
N LEU A 183 -3.45 11.87 -4.98
CA LEU A 183 -2.25 12.44 -5.58
C LEU A 183 -1.43 11.37 -6.30
N CYS A 184 -0.96 11.66 -7.51
CA CYS A 184 0.04 10.86 -8.22
C CYS A 184 1.32 11.69 -8.40
N VAL A 185 2.49 11.10 -8.05
CA VAL A 185 3.78 11.79 -8.07
C VAL A 185 4.79 11.02 -8.91
N ASP A 186 5.45 11.72 -9.83
CA ASP A 186 6.55 11.19 -10.64
C ASP A 186 7.89 11.43 -9.95
N SER A 187 8.45 10.38 -9.33
CA SER A 187 9.74 10.46 -8.65
C SER A 187 10.94 10.49 -9.59
N SER A 188 10.79 10.15 -10.88
CA SER A 188 11.86 10.31 -11.85
C SER A 188 12.12 11.76 -12.21
N LYS A 189 11.10 12.63 -12.11
CA LYS A 189 11.21 14.06 -12.39
C LYS A 189 11.60 14.86 -11.15
N LEU A 190 11.09 14.48 -9.98
CA LEU A 190 11.27 15.24 -8.75
C LEU A 190 12.44 14.71 -7.88
N GLY A 191 12.96 13.52 -8.17
CA GLY A 191 13.82 12.81 -7.24
C GLY A 191 13.04 12.33 -6.01
N ILE A 192 13.70 11.59 -5.12
CA ILE A 192 13.10 11.06 -3.89
C ILE A 192 12.68 12.19 -2.96
N ASP A 193 13.60 13.13 -2.69
CA ASP A 193 13.39 14.23 -1.76
C ASP A 193 12.33 15.23 -2.27
N GLY A 194 12.35 15.54 -3.57
CA GLY A 194 11.35 16.41 -4.18
C GLY A 194 9.94 15.78 -4.16
N ALA A 195 9.84 14.49 -4.44
CA ALA A 195 8.59 13.76 -4.35
C ALA A 195 8.04 13.72 -2.90
N ALA A 196 8.91 13.48 -1.91
CA ALA A 196 8.52 13.55 -0.50
C ALA A 196 8.01 14.94 -0.11
N LYS A 197 8.70 16.02 -0.52
CA LYS A 197 8.27 17.41 -0.27
C LYS A 197 6.93 17.73 -0.91
N ALA A 198 6.68 17.30 -2.15
CA ALA A 198 5.42 17.49 -2.84
C ALA A 198 4.25 16.80 -2.10
N ILE A 199 4.47 15.59 -1.59
CA ILE A 199 3.49 14.85 -0.80
C ILE A 199 3.24 15.56 0.54
N ILE A 200 4.29 15.98 1.24
CA ILE A 200 4.17 16.72 2.50
C ILE A 200 3.32 17.97 2.34
N GLN A 201 3.60 18.79 1.33
CA GLN A 201 2.83 20.00 1.06
C GLN A 201 1.35 19.69 0.75
N ALA A 202 1.08 18.62 -0.04
CA ALA A 202 -0.29 18.22 -0.32
C ALA A 202 -1.04 17.79 0.94
N ILE A 203 -0.38 17.12 1.88
CA ILE A 203 -0.97 16.71 3.16
C ILE A 203 -1.23 17.93 4.05
N GLU A 204 -0.30 18.87 4.14
CA GLU A 204 -0.49 20.12 4.90
C GLU A 204 -1.70 20.92 4.37
N ILE A 205 -1.85 21.00 3.05
CA ILE A 205 -3.03 21.60 2.41
C ILE A 205 -4.29 20.82 2.76
N PHE A 206 -4.27 19.49 2.63
CA PHE A 206 -5.40 18.62 2.95
C PHE A 206 -5.84 18.79 4.41
N ASP A 207 -4.90 18.78 5.36
CA ASP A 207 -5.18 19.01 6.78
C ASP A 207 -5.78 20.40 7.05
N SER A 208 -5.34 21.41 6.31
CA SER A 208 -5.88 22.78 6.45
C SER A 208 -7.31 22.93 5.94
N VAL A 209 -7.70 22.13 4.94
CA VAL A 209 -9.05 22.18 4.35
C VAL A 209 -10.06 21.39 5.18
N LYS A 210 -9.68 20.22 5.72
CA LYS A 210 -10.60 19.39 6.50
C LYS A 210 -10.93 19.97 7.88
N ASN A 211 -10.12 20.88 8.39
CA ASN A 211 -10.32 21.56 9.68
C ASN A 211 -11.17 22.83 9.58
N LYS A 212 -11.68 23.15 8.39
CA LYS A 212 -12.64 24.24 8.13
C LYS A 212 -14.04 23.69 8.07
#